data_d2a896f0eabd54c5d56cd9144d6cc82e
#
_entry.id   d2a896f0eabd54c5d56cd9144d6cc82e
#
_cell.length_a   1.000
_cell.length_b   1.000
_cell.length_c   1.000
_cell.angle_alpha   90.00
_cell.angle_beta   90.00
_cell.angle_gamma   90.00
#
_symmetry.space_group_name_H-M   'P 1'
#
loop_
_entity.id
_entity.type
_entity.pdbx_description
1 polymer ?
#
loop_
_entity_poly.entity_id
_entity_poly.type
_entity_poly.pdbx_seq_one_letter_code
_entity_poly.pdbx_strand_id
1 'polypeptide(L)'
;MLEDLKKRVLEQNLALVKHGLVVLTWGNVSAKDAESGLVVIKPSGVSYDTMRAEDMVVVDLAGNVVEGEYNPSSDLPTHLYLYNAFPTIGGIVHTHSTYATAFAQSGRDIPALGTTHADAFYGAIPCSRSLTPVEIADQYEHNTGKVIAETVAKCVEEIPGVLVKNHGVFTWGKHAEKAVENAVTLEEVAKMASITLALNPEAPAVDQELLDKHYWRKHGANAYYGQKK
;
A
#
# COMPACT_ATOMS: atom_id res chain seq x y z
N MET A 1 3.90 -18.80 16.98
CA MET A 1 3.23 -19.18 15.71
C MET A 1 3.70 -18.22 14.62
N LEU A 2 3.92 -18.68 13.40
CA LEU A 2 4.34 -17.86 12.24
C LEU A 2 5.63 -17.03 12.47
N GLU A 3 6.62 -17.55 13.17
CA GLU A 3 7.82 -16.82 13.58
C GLU A 3 8.59 -16.20 12.39
N ASP A 4 8.67 -16.93 11.26
CA ASP A 4 9.35 -16.40 10.08
C ASP A 4 8.53 -15.28 9.40
N LEU A 5 7.20 -15.36 9.41
CA LEU A 5 6.35 -14.29 8.91
C LEU A 5 6.42 -13.05 9.80
N LYS A 6 6.47 -13.20 11.13
CA LYS A 6 6.67 -12.10 12.08
C LYS A 6 8.00 -11.37 11.82
N LYS A 7 9.09 -12.11 11.60
CA LYS A 7 10.41 -11.53 11.26
C LYS A 7 10.32 -10.74 9.94
N ARG A 8 9.71 -11.32 8.91
CA ARG A 8 9.53 -10.64 7.62
C ARG A 8 8.68 -9.38 7.75
N VAL A 9 7.56 -9.42 8.50
CA VAL A 9 6.72 -8.24 8.74
C VAL A 9 7.48 -7.17 9.51
N LEU A 10 8.28 -7.53 10.53
CA LEU A 10 9.18 -6.59 11.20
C LEU A 10 10.16 -5.95 10.21
N GLU A 11 10.89 -6.75 9.43
CA GLU A 11 11.87 -6.26 8.46
C GLU A 11 11.24 -5.27 7.47
N GLN A 12 10.02 -5.57 7.01
CA GLN A 12 9.31 -4.68 6.09
C GLN A 12 8.79 -3.40 6.77
N ASN A 13 8.38 -3.44 8.03
CA ASN A 13 8.09 -2.25 8.80
C ASN A 13 9.34 -1.37 8.99
N LEU A 14 10.49 -1.96 9.29
CA LEU A 14 11.77 -1.22 9.39
C LEU A 14 12.23 -0.69 8.02
N ALA A 15 11.90 -1.36 6.92
CA ALA A 15 12.17 -0.87 5.58
C ALA A 15 11.42 0.44 5.27
N LEU A 16 10.20 0.66 5.81
CA LEU A 16 9.50 1.93 5.69
C LEU A 16 10.32 3.09 6.26
N VAL A 17 10.95 2.89 7.43
CA VAL A 17 11.84 3.88 8.05
C VAL A 17 13.06 4.13 7.17
N LYS A 18 13.71 3.06 6.72
CA LYS A 18 14.91 3.13 5.86
C LYS A 18 14.66 3.91 4.56
N HIS A 19 13.45 3.80 4.00
CA HIS A 19 13.05 4.50 2.78
C HIS A 19 12.42 5.87 3.03
N GLY A 20 12.31 6.33 4.29
CA GLY A 20 11.76 7.63 4.65
C GLY A 20 10.25 7.77 4.39
N LEU A 21 9.52 6.65 4.42
CA LEU A 21 8.08 6.62 4.16
C LEU A 21 7.23 6.89 5.40
N VAL A 22 7.84 6.84 6.58
CA VAL A 22 7.15 6.99 7.86
C VAL A 22 7.88 7.94 8.79
N VAL A 23 7.12 8.59 9.67
CA VAL A 23 7.61 9.48 10.73
C VAL A 23 7.03 8.99 12.05
N LEU A 24 7.84 8.98 13.12
CA LEU A 24 7.44 8.49 14.45
C LEU A 24 6.93 7.04 14.39
N THR A 25 5.69 6.80 14.83
CA THR A 25 5.04 5.48 14.83
C THR A 25 4.03 5.30 13.71
N TRP A 26 3.91 6.30 12.81
CA TRP A 26 2.92 6.30 11.73
C TRP A 26 3.23 5.21 10.71
N GLY A 27 2.16 4.74 10.07
CA GLY A 27 2.27 3.70 9.07
C GLY A 27 2.47 2.29 9.64
N ASN A 28 2.28 1.31 8.80
CA ASN A 28 2.40 -0.10 9.16
C ASN A 28 2.47 -0.99 7.93
N VAL A 29 2.96 -2.21 8.16
CA VAL A 29 2.94 -3.32 7.21
C VAL A 29 2.23 -4.51 7.85
N SER A 30 1.44 -5.21 7.06
CA SER A 30 0.93 -6.54 7.41
C SER A 30 1.24 -7.56 6.32
N ALA A 31 1.17 -8.83 6.68
CA ALA A 31 1.22 -9.94 5.73
C ALA A 31 0.25 -11.04 6.13
N LYS A 32 -0.38 -11.67 5.11
CA LYS A 32 -1.26 -12.81 5.26
C LYS A 32 -0.49 -14.10 4.95
N ASP A 33 -0.57 -15.07 5.85
CA ASP A 33 -0.09 -16.42 5.61
C ASP A 33 -1.05 -17.16 4.69
N ALA A 34 -0.51 -17.74 3.60
CA ALA A 34 -1.33 -18.37 2.58
C ALA A 34 -1.94 -19.69 3.03
N GLU A 35 -1.31 -20.40 3.98
CA GLU A 35 -1.75 -21.71 4.43
C GLU A 35 -2.82 -21.61 5.51
N SER A 36 -2.57 -20.79 6.55
CA SER A 36 -3.48 -20.64 7.69
C SER A 36 -4.54 -19.55 7.48
N GLY A 37 -4.32 -18.61 6.55
CA GLY A 37 -5.14 -17.41 6.38
C GLY A 37 -4.96 -16.38 7.49
N LEU A 38 -4.06 -16.61 8.45
CA LEU A 38 -3.78 -15.64 9.52
C LEU A 38 -3.00 -14.44 9.00
N VAL A 39 -3.18 -13.30 9.64
CA VAL A 39 -2.53 -12.04 9.30
C VAL A 39 -1.60 -11.64 10.44
N VAL A 40 -0.37 -11.29 10.10
CA VAL A 40 0.61 -10.68 11.00
C VAL A 40 0.66 -9.18 10.72
N ILE A 41 0.55 -8.37 11.77
CA ILE A 41 0.53 -6.91 11.64
C ILE A 41 1.36 -6.24 12.73
N LYS A 42 1.87 -5.04 12.44
CA LYS A 42 2.55 -4.16 13.40
C LYS A 42 1.67 -3.85 14.61
N PRO A 43 2.21 -3.88 15.84
CA PRO A 43 1.50 -3.40 17.03
C PRO A 43 1.26 -1.89 16.98
N SER A 44 0.14 -1.44 17.54
CA SER A 44 -0.23 -0.03 17.63
C SER A 44 0.73 0.75 18.52
N GLY A 45 1.20 1.91 18.06
CA GLY A 45 1.96 2.87 18.88
C GLY A 45 3.37 2.43 19.31
N VAL A 46 3.83 1.22 18.94
CA VAL A 46 5.19 0.76 19.26
C VAL A 46 6.20 1.42 18.30
N SER A 47 7.27 1.98 18.90
CA SER A 47 8.34 2.65 18.15
C SER A 47 9.10 1.66 17.25
N TYR A 48 9.42 2.09 16.04
CA TYR A 48 10.27 1.34 15.12
C TYR A 48 11.67 1.04 15.68
N ASP A 49 12.20 1.90 16.55
CA ASP A 49 13.54 1.75 17.15
C ASP A 49 13.62 0.58 18.15
N THR A 50 12.51 0.22 18.77
CA THR A 50 12.47 -0.80 19.82
C THR A 50 11.64 -2.03 19.46
N MET A 51 10.91 -1.98 18.35
CA MET A 51 10.02 -3.03 17.90
C MET A 51 10.79 -4.31 17.54
N ARG A 52 10.27 -5.45 17.97
CA ARG A 52 10.85 -6.79 17.76
C ARG A 52 9.85 -7.71 17.06
N ALA A 53 10.32 -8.85 16.56
CA ALA A 53 9.47 -9.80 15.87
C ALA A 53 8.39 -10.40 16.80
N GLU A 54 8.71 -10.62 18.06
CA GLU A 54 7.77 -11.11 19.07
C GLU A 54 6.66 -10.13 19.40
N ASP A 55 6.85 -8.83 19.12
CA ASP A 55 5.84 -7.79 19.35
C ASP A 55 4.74 -7.79 18.26
N MET A 56 4.99 -8.46 17.12
CA MET A 56 4.00 -8.57 16.04
C MET A 56 2.74 -9.29 16.50
N VAL A 57 1.58 -8.77 16.13
CA VAL A 57 0.28 -9.34 16.48
C VAL A 57 -0.22 -10.25 15.37
N VAL A 58 -0.68 -11.45 15.73
CA VAL A 58 -1.31 -12.39 14.81
C VAL A 58 -2.82 -12.37 15.01
N VAL A 59 -3.55 -12.19 13.91
CA VAL A 59 -5.02 -12.11 13.94
C VAL A 59 -5.62 -13.04 12.87
N ASP A 60 -6.87 -13.44 13.06
CA ASP A 60 -7.65 -14.08 12.01
C ASP A 60 -8.30 -13.03 11.07
N LEU A 61 -8.91 -13.47 9.97
CA LEU A 61 -9.59 -12.57 9.01
C LEU A 61 -10.88 -11.94 9.56
N ALA A 62 -11.38 -12.39 10.73
CA ALA A 62 -12.48 -11.76 11.44
C ALA A 62 -12.00 -10.67 12.42
N GLY A 63 -10.67 -10.54 12.63
CA GLY A 63 -10.06 -9.54 13.51
C GLY A 63 -9.81 -10.01 14.94
N ASN A 64 -10.03 -11.29 15.24
CA ASN A 64 -9.71 -11.83 16.56
C ASN A 64 -8.21 -12.00 16.72
N VAL A 65 -7.65 -11.53 17.84
CA VAL A 65 -6.25 -11.76 18.18
C VAL A 65 -6.04 -13.24 18.52
N VAL A 66 -5.17 -13.90 17.75
CA VAL A 66 -4.79 -15.31 17.92
C VAL A 66 -3.50 -15.41 18.75
N GLU A 67 -2.55 -14.46 18.56
CA GLU A 67 -1.29 -14.42 19.29
C GLU A 67 -0.77 -12.98 19.35
N GLY A 68 -0.21 -12.60 20.52
CA GLY A 68 0.41 -11.30 20.78
C GLY A 68 -0.14 -10.66 22.05
N GLU A 69 0.70 -9.83 22.69
CA GLU A 69 0.38 -9.13 23.95
C GLU A 69 -0.07 -7.68 23.67
N TYR A 70 0.26 -7.14 22.50
CA TYR A 70 -0.07 -5.77 22.10
C TYR A 70 -1.40 -5.70 21.35
N ASN A 71 -2.00 -4.52 21.36
CA ASN A 71 -3.08 -4.22 20.42
C ASN A 71 -2.51 -4.14 18.99
N PRO A 72 -3.18 -4.71 17.99
CA PRO A 72 -2.78 -4.53 16.59
C PRO A 72 -2.91 -3.06 16.19
N SER A 73 -2.27 -2.67 15.08
CA SER A 73 -2.45 -1.34 14.47
C SER A 73 -3.94 -1.00 14.35
N SER A 74 -4.29 0.27 14.60
CA SER A 74 -5.66 0.79 14.39
C SER A 74 -6.16 0.58 12.97
N ASP A 75 -5.26 0.49 11.98
CA ASP A 75 -5.61 0.26 10.58
C ASP A 75 -5.98 -1.19 10.27
N LEU A 76 -5.91 -2.10 11.26
CA LEU A 76 -6.23 -3.52 11.06
C LEU A 76 -7.56 -3.74 10.31
N PRO A 77 -8.69 -3.07 10.64
CA PRO A 77 -9.94 -3.30 9.95
C PRO A 77 -9.88 -2.96 8.45
N THR A 78 -9.09 -1.95 8.06
CA THR A 78 -8.82 -1.61 6.65
C THR A 78 -8.06 -2.75 5.96
N HIS A 79 -7.00 -3.25 6.58
CA HIS A 79 -6.21 -4.36 6.03
C HIS A 79 -7.05 -5.63 5.87
N LEU A 80 -7.82 -6.00 6.88
CA LEU A 80 -8.69 -7.18 6.84
C LEU A 80 -9.76 -7.06 5.77
N TYR A 81 -10.35 -5.86 5.58
CA TYR A 81 -11.28 -5.62 4.49
C TYR A 81 -10.66 -5.94 3.13
N LEU A 82 -9.45 -5.44 2.89
CA LEU A 82 -8.74 -5.66 1.63
C LEU A 82 -8.33 -7.12 1.43
N TYR A 83 -7.85 -7.83 2.47
CA TYR A 83 -7.55 -9.26 2.39
C TYR A 83 -8.78 -10.12 2.09
N ASN A 84 -9.96 -9.74 2.62
CA ASN A 84 -11.21 -10.42 2.35
C ASN A 84 -11.76 -10.10 0.95
N ALA A 85 -11.65 -8.85 0.50
CA ALA A 85 -12.13 -8.41 -0.81
C ALA A 85 -11.26 -8.92 -1.97
N PHE A 86 -9.94 -9.04 -1.75
CA PHE A 86 -8.95 -9.39 -2.77
C PHE A 86 -8.03 -10.53 -2.30
N PRO A 87 -8.42 -11.79 -2.50
CA PRO A 87 -7.67 -12.96 -2.01
C PRO A 87 -6.23 -13.06 -2.52
N THR A 88 -5.91 -12.44 -3.67
CA THR A 88 -4.57 -12.42 -4.27
C THR A 88 -3.57 -11.54 -3.52
N ILE A 89 -4.04 -10.65 -2.63
CA ILE A 89 -3.20 -9.82 -1.79
C ILE A 89 -2.61 -10.66 -0.65
N GLY A 90 -1.28 -10.64 -0.54
CA GLY A 90 -0.54 -11.31 0.54
C GLY A 90 0.22 -10.35 1.46
N GLY A 91 0.37 -9.08 1.09
CA GLY A 91 0.94 -8.03 1.94
C GLY A 91 0.32 -6.68 1.67
N ILE A 92 0.17 -5.85 2.71
CA ILE A 92 -0.40 -4.49 2.64
C ILE A 92 0.50 -3.54 3.42
N VAL A 93 0.67 -2.35 2.87
CA VAL A 93 1.35 -1.21 3.50
C VAL A 93 0.39 -0.03 3.60
N HIS A 94 0.39 0.64 4.74
CA HIS A 94 -0.21 1.96 4.91
C HIS A 94 0.86 2.96 5.34
N THR A 95 0.89 4.14 4.71
CA THR A 95 1.79 5.24 5.11
C THR A 95 1.12 6.60 4.92
N HIS A 96 1.71 7.61 5.58
CA HIS A 96 1.44 9.03 5.31
C HIS A 96 2.66 9.66 4.64
N SER A 97 3.25 8.97 3.67
CA SER A 97 4.42 9.47 2.93
C SER A 97 4.09 10.77 2.22
N THR A 98 5.05 11.70 2.20
CA THR A 98 4.79 13.13 2.02
C THR A 98 4.10 13.48 0.70
N TYR A 99 4.64 13.00 -0.43
CA TYR A 99 4.14 13.39 -1.75
C TYR A 99 2.83 12.67 -2.10
N ALA A 100 2.74 11.38 -1.79
CA ALA A 100 1.51 10.62 -2.00
C ALA A 100 0.36 11.19 -1.14
N THR A 101 0.64 11.52 0.12
CA THR A 101 -0.36 12.14 1.01
C THR A 101 -0.76 13.54 0.54
N ALA A 102 0.16 14.32 -0.04
CA ALA A 102 -0.18 15.62 -0.63
C ALA A 102 -1.18 15.46 -1.80
N PHE A 103 -1.00 14.46 -2.66
CA PHE A 103 -1.98 14.12 -3.70
C PHE A 103 -3.32 13.68 -3.09
N ALA A 104 -3.30 12.83 -2.06
CA ALA A 104 -4.50 12.40 -1.36
C ALA A 104 -5.28 13.59 -0.74
N GLN A 105 -4.58 14.54 -0.11
CA GLN A 105 -5.16 15.75 0.45
C GLN A 105 -5.74 16.67 -0.63
N SER A 106 -5.08 16.75 -1.80
CA SER A 106 -5.59 17.53 -2.94
C SER A 106 -6.80 16.87 -3.62
N GLY A 107 -7.08 15.60 -3.33
CA GLY A 107 -8.14 14.82 -3.96
C GLY A 107 -7.88 14.53 -5.45
N ARG A 108 -6.61 14.44 -5.85
CA ARG A 108 -6.19 14.20 -7.23
C ARG A 108 -5.50 12.85 -7.35
N ASP A 109 -5.75 12.16 -8.46
CA ASP A 109 -4.99 11.00 -8.87
C ASP A 109 -3.53 11.39 -9.15
N ILE A 110 -2.58 10.45 -9.00
CA ILE A 110 -1.22 10.64 -9.49
C ILE A 110 -1.19 10.23 -10.97
N PRO A 111 -1.00 11.18 -11.90
CA PRO A 111 -1.00 10.86 -13.32
C PRO A 111 0.24 10.08 -13.74
N ALA A 112 0.11 9.20 -14.72
CA ALA A 112 1.22 8.46 -15.32
C ALA A 112 2.00 9.38 -16.27
N LEU A 113 3.01 10.11 -15.75
CA LEU A 113 3.76 11.12 -16.51
C LEU A 113 5.08 10.60 -17.10
N GLY A 114 5.53 9.41 -16.72
CA GLY A 114 6.82 8.91 -17.16
C GLY A 114 7.00 7.41 -17.03
N THR A 115 8.09 6.93 -17.59
CA THR A 115 8.39 5.49 -17.70
C THR A 115 8.63 4.82 -16.34
N THR A 116 9.13 5.53 -15.33
CA THR A 116 9.25 5.01 -13.95
C THR A 116 7.89 4.64 -13.38
N HIS A 117 6.87 5.49 -13.60
CA HIS A 117 5.49 5.22 -13.22
C HIS A 117 4.95 4.02 -14.00
N ALA A 118 5.09 4.05 -15.33
CA ALA A 118 4.61 3.01 -16.25
C ALA A 118 5.21 1.62 -15.97
N ASP A 119 6.42 1.55 -15.43
CA ASP A 119 7.06 0.29 -15.03
C ASP A 119 6.37 -0.42 -13.85
N ALA A 120 5.58 0.29 -13.04
CA ALA A 120 4.99 -0.24 -11.81
C ALA A 120 3.46 -0.19 -11.77
N PHE A 121 2.85 0.81 -12.42
CA PHE A 121 1.41 1.06 -12.39
C PHE A 121 0.88 1.27 -13.81
N TYR A 122 -0.13 0.50 -14.18
CA TYR A 122 -0.74 0.55 -15.52
C TYR A 122 -1.83 1.62 -15.59
N GLY A 123 -1.43 2.87 -15.48
CA GLY A 123 -2.33 4.03 -15.51
C GLY A 123 -2.15 4.94 -14.31
N ALA A 124 -3.02 5.91 -14.14
CA ALA A 124 -3.01 6.82 -13.01
C ALA A 124 -3.29 6.06 -11.69
N ILE A 125 -2.57 6.41 -10.62
CA ILE A 125 -2.87 5.88 -9.29
C ILE A 125 -4.08 6.64 -8.74
N PRO A 126 -5.21 5.96 -8.48
CA PRO A 126 -6.46 6.64 -8.18
C PRO A 126 -6.49 7.22 -6.76
N CYS A 127 -7.20 8.33 -6.61
CA CYS A 127 -7.61 8.88 -5.33
C CYS A 127 -9.08 8.49 -5.07
N SER A 128 -9.35 7.96 -3.88
CA SER A 128 -10.71 7.59 -3.50
C SER A 128 -11.64 8.80 -3.38
N ARG A 129 -12.94 8.55 -3.39
CA ARG A 129 -13.92 9.52 -2.88
C ARG A 129 -13.69 9.84 -1.40
N SER A 130 -14.22 10.93 -0.93
CA SER A 130 -14.31 11.18 0.52
C SER A 130 -15.22 10.13 1.18
N LEU A 131 -14.89 9.77 2.43
CA LEU A 131 -15.83 9.06 3.29
C LEU A 131 -17.00 10.00 3.64
N THR A 132 -18.19 9.45 3.74
CA THR A 132 -19.37 10.19 4.19
C THR A 132 -19.33 10.42 5.70
N PRO A 133 -20.07 11.41 6.25
CA PRO A 133 -20.15 11.60 7.71
C PRO A 133 -20.55 10.35 8.49
N VAL A 134 -21.42 9.50 7.92
CA VAL A 134 -21.85 8.24 8.55
C VAL A 134 -20.68 7.24 8.56
N GLU A 135 -19.94 7.09 7.46
CA GLU A 135 -18.77 6.21 7.37
C GLU A 135 -17.62 6.67 8.30
N ILE A 136 -17.52 7.97 8.57
CA ILE A 136 -16.54 8.53 9.51
C ILE A 136 -16.95 8.27 10.96
N ALA A 137 -18.24 8.43 11.27
CA ALA A 137 -18.75 8.31 12.63
C ALA A 137 -18.81 6.87 13.15
N ASP A 138 -18.93 5.89 12.26
CA ASP A 138 -19.03 4.48 12.60
C ASP A 138 -18.10 3.63 11.75
N GLN A 139 -17.29 2.80 12.38
CA GLN A 139 -16.33 1.85 11.77
C GLN A 139 -15.41 2.51 10.71
N TYR A 140 -14.81 3.64 11.05
CA TYR A 140 -14.00 4.46 10.13
C TYR A 140 -12.97 3.66 9.35
N GLU A 141 -12.16 2.83 10.00
CA GLU A 141 -11.11 2.05 9.35
C GLU A 141 -11.68 0.95 8.44
N HIS A 142 -12.79 0.30 8.84
CA HIS A 142 -13.49 -0.67 8.00
C HIS A 142 -14.05 0.02 6.74
N ASN A 143 -14.68 1.17 6.91
CA ASN A 143 -15.23 1.95 5.80
C ASN A 143 -14.13 2.52 4.90
N THR A 144 -12.95 2.82 5.44
CA THR A 144 -11.76 3.14 4.64
C THR A 144 -11.42 1.97 3.72
N GLY A 145 -11.39 0.73 4.22
CA GLY A 145 -11.18 -0.47 3.40
C GLY A 145 -12.23 -0.64 2.31
N LYS A 146 -13.49 -0.37 2.63
CA LYS A 146 -14.61 -0.42 1.66
C LYS A 146 -14.42 0.61 0.54
N VAL A 147 -14.10 1.85 0.87
CA VAL A 147 -13.88 2.93 -0.12
C VAL A 147 -12.68 2.65 -1.00
N ILE A 148 -11.62 2.08 -0.44
CA ILE A 148 -10.47 1.60 -1.21
C ILE A 148 -10.92 0.52 -2.20
N ALA A 149 -11.59 -0.51 -1.73
CA ALA A 149 -12.04 -1.62 -2.58
C ALA A 149 -12.98 -1.15 -3.71
N GLU A 150 -13.90 -0.22 -3.44
CA GLU A 150 -14.75 0.43 -4.45
C GLU A 150 -13.89 1.11 -5.54
N THR A 151 -12.82 1.80 -5.12
CA THR A 151 -11.96 2.58 -6.02
C THR A 151 -11.13 1.70 -6.95
N VAL A 152 -10.59 0.58 -6.44
CA VAL A 152 -9.63 -0.26 -7.18
C VAL A 152 -10.21 -1.55 -7.73
N ALA A 153 -11.51 -1.79 -7.60
CA ALA A 153 -12.17 -3.05 -7.97
C ALA A 153 -11.82 -3.59 -9.37
N LYS A 154 -11.49 -2.70 -10.32
CA LYS A 154 -11.20 -3.05 -11.71
C LYS A 154 -9.71 -3.06 -12.05
N CYS A 155 -8.84 -2.66 -11.14
CA CYS A 155 -7.41 -2.45 -11.41
C CYS A 155 -6.49 -2.87 -10.26
N VAL A 156 -6.98 -3.69 -9.33
CA VAL A 156 -6.26 -4.09 -8.11
C VAL A 156 -4.91 -4.76 -8.37
N GLU A 157 -4.77 -5.45 -9.49
CA GLU A 157 -3.52 -6.13 -9.86
C GLU A 157 -2.59 -5.24 -10.69
N GLU A 158 -3.14 -4.41 -11.57
CA GLU A 158 -2.40 -3.53 -12.47
C GLU A 158 -1.96 -2.23 -11.80
N ILE A 159 -2.69 -1.78 -10.79
CA ILE A 159 -2.40 -0.57 -10.00
C ILE A 159 -2.42 -0.94 -8.52
N PRO A 160 -1.34 -1.56 -7.99
CA PRO A 160 -1.28 -2.04 -6.61
C PRO A 160 -1.06 -0.91 -5.59
N GLY A 161 -1.88 0.15 -5.66
CA GLY A 161 -1.84 1.29 -4.78
C GLY A 161 -3.04 2.22 -4.97
N VAL A 162 -3.38 2.97 -3.92
CA VAL A 162 -4.50 3.90 -3.87
C VAL A 162 -4.24 5.02 -2.89
N LEU A 163 -4.70 6.21 -3.22
CA LEU A 163 -4.74 7.35 -2.31
C LEU A 163 -6.11 7.37 -1.62
N VAL A 164 -6.13 7.43 -0.31
CA VAL A 164 -7.36 7.68 0.46
C VAL A 164 -7.48 9.18 0.67
N LYS A 165 -8.51 9.79 0.11
CA LYS A 165 -8.71 11.23 0.14
C LYS A 165 -8.67 11.79 1.57
N ASN A 166 -7.85 12.83 1.78
CA ASN A 166 -7.59 13.51 3.05
C ASN A 166 -6.94 12.63 4.13
N HIS A 167 -6.39 11.45 3.78
CA HIS A 167 -5.79 10.55 4.75
C HIS A 167 -4.34 10.22 4.40
N GLY A 168 -4.12 9.27 3.51
CA GLY A 168 -2.79 8.76 3.19
C GLY A 168 -2.86 7.77 2.03
N VAL A 169 -1.92 6.82 2.02
CA VAL A 169 -1.78 5.87 0.91
C VAL A 169 -1.79 4.43 1.42
N PHE A 170 -2.39 3.55 0.62
CA PHE A 170 -2.31 2.10 0.79
C PHE A 170 -1.70 1.48 -0.47
N THR A 171 -0.79 0.52 -0.27
CA THR A 171 -0.23 -0.30 -1.35
C THR A 171 -0.27 -1.76 -0.95
N TRP A 172 -0.25 -2.65 -1.93
CA TRP A 172 -0.29 -4.09 -1.70
C TRP A 172 0.57 -4.86 -2.69
N GLY A 173 0.71 -6.15 -2.42
CA GLY A 173 1.43 -7.08 -3.28
C GLY A 173 1.17 -8.53 -2.87
N LYS A 174 1.76 -9.48 -3.61
CA LYS A 174 1.66 -10.92 -3.31
C LYS A 174 2.29 -11.30 -1.96
N HIS A 175 3.14 -10.45 -1.43
CA HIS A 175 3.79 -10.57 -0.12
C HIS A 175 4.22 -9.18 0.38
N ALA A 176 4.61 -9.08 1.65
CA ALA A 176 4.93 -7.80 2.30
C ALA A 176 6.04 -7.01 1.59
N GLU A 177 7.09 -7.69 1.12
CA GLU A 177 8.22 -7.07 0.41
C GLU A 177 7.76 -6.38 -0.88
N LYS A 178 6.84 -7.02 -1.64
CA LYS A 178 6.30 -6.41 -2.85
C LYS A 178 5.38 -5.24 -2.54
N ALA A 179 4.62 -5.30 -1.45
CA ALA A 179 3.80 -4.18 -0.99
C ALA A 179 4.66 -2.96 -0.61
N VAL A 180 5.81 -3.18 0.07
CA VAL A 180 6.77 -2.12 0.42
C VAL A 180 7.47 -1.57 -0.83
N GLU A 181 7.89 -2.42 -1.77
CA GLU A 181 8.46 -1.98 -3.06
C GLU A 181 7.47 -1.05 -3.80
N ASN A 182 6.18 -1.42 -3.83
CA ASN A 182 5.14 -0.61 -4.44
C ASN A 182 4.94 0.72 -3.68
N ALA A 183 5.04 0.73 -2.34
CA ALA A 183 4.96 1.96 -1.53
C ALA A 183 6.11 2.92 -1.83
N VAL A 184 7.35 2.41 -1.89
CA VAL A 184 8.53 3.21 -2.26
C VAL A 184 8.38 3.79 -3.66
N THR A 185 7.95 2.96 -4.62
CA THR A 185 7.76 3.39 -6.00
C THR A 185 6.65 4.44 -6.10
N LEU A 186 5.54 4.25 -5.39
CA LEU A 186 4.40 5.18 -5.39
C LEU A 186 4.81 6.55 -4.85
N GLU A 187 5.54 6.61 -3.74
CA GLU A 187 6.03 7.88 -3.19
C GLU A 187 6.98 8.59 -4.16
N GLU A 188 7.91 7.87 -4.79
CA GLU A 188 8.85 8.46 -5.75
C GLU A 188 8.14 8.97 -7.01
N VAL A 189 7.14 8.25 -7.56
CA VAL A 189 6.39 8.75 -8.73
C VAL A 189 5.46 9.90 -8.35
N ALA A 190 4.92 9.94 -7.13
CA ALA A 190 4.18 11.08 -6.60
C ALA A 190 5.06 12.33 -6.52
N LYS A 191 6.30 12.16 -6.01
CA LYS A 191 7.30 13.24 -5.95
C LYS A 191 7.65 13.75 -7.35
N MET A 192 7.95 12.85 -8.29
CA MET A 192 8.23 13.23 -9.69
C MET A 192 7.03 13.96 -10.30
N ALA A 193 5.81 13.45 -10.12
CA ALA A 193 4.60 14.07 -10.63
C ALA A 193 4.39 15.48 -10.05
N SER A 194 4.61 15.67 -8.74
CA SER A 194 4.52 16.98 -8.09
C SER A 194 5.46 18.00 -8.73
N ILE A 195 6.72 17.61 -8.95
CA ILE A 195 7.73 18.48 -9.57
C ILE A 195 7.39 18.74 -11.04
N THR A 196 6.98 17.73 -11.79
CA THR A 196 6.60 17.85 -13.20
C THR A 196 5.43 18.83 -13.37
N LEU A 197 4.39 18.70 -12.55
CA LEU A 197 3.22 19.59 -12.59
C LEU A 197 3.51 21.01 -12.10
N ALA A 198 4.53 21.20 -11.26
CA ALA A 198 5.02 22.53 -10.92
C ALA A 198 5.78 23.19 -12.07
N LEU A 199 6.52 22.41 -12.87
CA LEU A 199 7.23 22.89 -14.06
C LEU A 199 6.30 23.11 -15.26
N ASN A 200 5.34 22.22 -15.45
CA ASN A 200 4.33 22.28 -16.50
C ASN A 200 2.98 21.76 -15.96
N PRO A 201 2.06 22.66 -15.54
CA PRO A 201 0.75 22.27 -15.03
C PRO A 201 -0.12 21.48 -16.02
N GLU A 202 0.13 21.64 -17.31
CA GLU A 202 -0.59 21.00 -18.43
C GLU A 202 0.15 19.77 -18.98
N ALA A 203 1.15 19.23 -18.26
CA ALA A 203 1.91 18.06 -18.70
C ALA A 203 0.96 16.89 -18.97
N PRO A 204 0.90 16.36 -20.23
CA PRO A 204 0.03 15.24 -20.54
C PRO A 204 0.55 13.95 -19.92
N ALA A 205 -0.34 12.99 -19.68
CA ALA A 205 0.06 11.62 -19.37
C ALA A 205 0.87 11.03 -20.53
N VAL A 206 1.66 10.00 -20.25
CA VAL A 206 2.40 9.25 -21.28
C VAL A 206 1.42 8.64 -22.30
N ASP A 207 1.84 8.53 -23.55
CA ASP A 207 1.08 7.83 -24.57
C ASP A 207 0.85 6.36 -24.20
N GLN A 208 -0.28 5.80 -24.64
CA GLN A 208 -0.67 4.43 -24.30
C GLN A 208 0.38 3.41 -24.75
N GLU A 209 0.99 3.61 -25.91
CA GLU A 209 2.03 2.72 -26.45
C GLU A 209 3.28 2.69 -25.55
N LEU A 210 3.64 3.83 -24.96
CA LEU A 210 4.77 3.91 -24.04
C LEU A 210 4.43 3.28 -22.69
N LEU A 211 3.21 3.49 -22.20
CA LEU A 211 2.69 2.83 -20.99
C LEU A 211 2.72 1.31 -21.15
N ASP A 212 2.14 0.79 -22.24
CA ASP A 212 2.10 -0.63 -22.57
C ASP A 212 3.51 -1.23 -22.64
N LYS A 213 4.41 -0.57 -23.39
CA LYS A 213 5.78 -1.02 -23.55
C LYS A 213 6.51 -1.19 -22.23
N HIS A 214 6.36 -0.22 -21.32
CA HIS A 214 7.04 -0.23 -20.04
C HIS A 214 6.40 -1.20 -19.05
N TYR A 215 5.09 -1.23 -18.96
CA TYR A 215 4.39 -2.14 -18.04
C TYR A 215 4.62 -3.61 -18.40
N TRP A 216 4.34 -3.99 -19.66
CA TRP A 216 4.37 -5.39 -20.07
C TRP A 216 5.78 -5.99 -20.16
N ARG A 217 6.83 -5.17 -20.27
CA ARG A 217 8.20 -5.68 -20.18
C ARG A 217 8.56 -6.24 -18.79
N LYS A 218 7.81 -5.86 -17.75
CA LYS A 218 8.00 -6.30 -16.36
C LYS A 218 6.91 -7.26 -15.89
N HIS A 219 5.68 -7.10 -16.35
CA HIS A 219 4.49 -7.76 -15.81
C HIS A 219 3.82 -8.75 -16.75
N GLY A 220 4.13 -8.71 -18.04
CA GLY A 220 3.52 -9.58 -19.04
C GLY A 220 4.07 -11.00 -19.06
N ALA A 221 3.36 -11.91 -19.75
CA ALA A 221 3.80 -13.28 -19.96
C ALA A 221 5.17 -13.37 -20.68
N ASN A 222 5.52 -12.34 -21.46
CA ASN A 222 6.79 -12.20 -22.17
C ASN A 222 7.72 -11.17 -21.51
N ALA A 223 7.61 -10.99 -20.19
CA ALA A 223 8.47 -10.07 -19.45
C ALA A 223 9.95 -10.42 -19.65
N TYR A 224 10.77 -9.41 -19.96
CA TYR A 224 12.20 -9.58 -20.24
C TYR A 224 13.10 -8.68 -19.40
N TYR A 225 12.51 -7.85 -18.54
CA TYR A 225 13.27 -6.97 -17.66
C TYR A 225 13.85 -7.73 -16.47
N GLY A 226 15.12 -7.45 -16.17
CA GLY A 226 15.84 -8.07 -15.06
C GLY A 226 16.77 -9.19 -15.51
N GLN A 227 17.35 -9.91 -14.55
CA GLN A 227 18.23 -11.03 -14.82
C GLN A 227 17.42 -12.27 -15.20
N LYS A 228 17.93 -13.06 -16.16
CA LYS A 228 17.36 -14.39 -16.44
C LYS A 228 17.52 -15.26 -15.21
N LYS A 229 16.41 -15.81 -14.73
CA LYS A 229 16.41 -16.82 -13.66
C LYS A 229 16.90 -18.16 -14.18
#